data_09437d3086d60e65229066f6e1a44d18
#
_entry.id   09437d3086d60e65229066f6e1a44d18
#
_cell.length_a   1.000
_cell.length_b   1.000
_cell.length_c   1.000
_cell.angle_alpha   90.00
_cell.angle_beta   90.00
_cell.angle_gamma   90.00
#
_symmetry.space_group_name_H-M   'P 1'
#
loop_
_entity.id
_entity.type
_entity.pdbx_description
1 polymer ?
#
loop_
_entity_poly.entity_id
_entity_poly.type
_entity_poly.pdbx_seq_one_letter_code
_entity_poly.pdbx_strand_id
1 'polypeptide(L)'
;MQRTTHRSRLLTRPAVIALAAAMAVTATSCAKSEDDAAGGKKSTAAADAGQKVVTPEPGGKTCTIDAYGGKRIDLKDATVGFSQSEKEANPFRIAETQSIEDEAAERGVKLLTANAQSQFSKQISDVQDLLAKGADLLVIAPLNSDGWDPVLQAAAAKKVPIVTIDRKINATACKDYVSFIASDFVEQGRRAADRMIEATGGEGEVAILLGSAGNNVTTERTQGFKERVAEKAPGLKVVFEQTGDFTREKGQQVTEQLIQSKPGIKGIYAENDEMGLGAVAALKGAGKKAGDIEIVTVDGTRNAVQGVVDGWISGVIESNPRFGPLAFQTLDAFTQGKEVPQDIVIQDSAYSPDNAERDLGKAY
;
A
#
# COMPACT_ATOMS: atom_id res chain seq x y z
N MET A 1 33.51 -3.50 55.20
CA MET A 1 34.41 -4.57 55.66
C MET A 1 34.36 -5.69 54.66
N GLN A 2 35.54 -6.00 54.12
CA GLN A 2 36.00 -7.19 53.33
C GLN A 2 35.42 -7.30 51.93
N ARG A 3 36.08 -6.96 50.83
CA ARG A 3 37.37 -7.32 50.17
C ARG A 3 37.66 -8.79 50.13
N THR A 4 37.68 -9.36 48.90
CA THR A 4 38.70 -10.24 48.27
C THR A 4 38.25 -10.60 46.88
N THR A 5 38.81 -10.16 45.80
CA THR A 5 40.10 -10.35 45.04
C THR A 5 40.24 -11.70 44.33
N HIS A 6 40.44 -11.55 42.98
CA HIS A 6 41.30 -12.29 42.05
C HIS A 6 40.94 -13.72 41.61
N ARG A 7 40.90 -14.00 40.32
CA ARG A 7 42.08 -14.27 39.45
C ARG A 7 41.72 -14.49 37.99
N SER A 8 42.47 -13.81 37.17
CA SER A 8 42.66 -14.03 35.73
C SER A 8 43.23 -15.40 35.44
N ARG A 9 42.90 -15.99 34.29
CA ARG A 9 43.83 -16.84 33.53
C ARG A 9 43.59 -16.63 32.03
N LEU A 10 44.61 -16.05 31.42
CA LEU A 10 44.97 -16.20 29.99
C LEU A 10 45.44 -17.65 29.76
N LEU A 11 45.19 -18.17 28.55
CA LEU A 11 46.15 -18.99 27.79
C LEU A 11 45.49 -19.37 26.43
N THR A 12 46.05 -18.79 25.41
CA THR A 12 46.82 -19.30 24.25
C THR A 12 46.00 -19.87 23.07
N ARG A 13 46.23 -19.19 21.94
CA ARG A 13 46.01 -19.67 20.57
C ARG A 13 47.00 -20.78 20.22
N PRO A 14 46.67 -21.65 19.21
CA PRO A 14 47.53 -21.55 18.03
C PRO A 14 46.78 -21.43 16.71
N ALA A 15 47.47 -20.81 15.77
CA ALA A 15 47.17 -20.71 14.35
C ALA A 15 47.73 -21.93 13.61
N VAL A 16 47.05 -22.41 12.58
CA VAL A 16 47.61 -23.20 11.47
C VAL A 16 46.77 -22.90 10.22
N ILE A 17 47.31 -22.15 9.31
CA ILE A 17 47.92 -22.43 7.99
C ILE A 17 46.93 -22.84 6.90
N ALA A 18 46.98 -22.03 5.85
CA ALA A 18 46.35 -22.05 4.55
C ALA A 18 46.54 -23.35 3.74
N LEU A 19 45.60 -23.64 2.90
CA LEU A 19 45.92 -24.23 1.60
C LEU A 19 44.98 -23.68 0.52
N ALA A 20 45.60 -22.99 -0.42
CA ALA A 20 45.01 -22.54 -1.67
C ALA A 20 44.96 -23.72 -2.66
N ALA A 21 43.83 -23.88 -3.33
CA ALA A 21 43.80 -24.63 -4.59
C ALA A 21 42.95 -23.83 -5.60
N ALA A 22 43.69 -23.21 -6.51
CA ALA A 22 43.18 -22.66 -7.76
C ALA A 22 42.90 -23.80 -8.74
N MET A 23 41.74 -23.79 -9.37
CA MET A 23 41.56 -24.42 -10.69
C MET A 23 40.76 -23.50 -11.58
N ALA A 24 41.42 -23.15 -12.66
CA ALA A 24 40.97 -22.34 -13.76
C ALA A 24 40.28 -23.19 -14.84
N VAL A 25 39.60 -22.47 -15.75
CA VAL A 25 39.35 -22.78 -17.17
C VAL A 25 38.09 -23.59 -17.39
N THR A 26 37.18 -23.20 -18.28
CA THR A 26 37.37 -22.81 -19.69
C THR A 26 36.19 -21.98 -20.19
N ALA A 27 36.50 -20.95 -20.92
CA ALA A 27 35.60 -20.28 -21.85
C ALA A 27 35.31 -21.19 -23.07
N THR A 28 34.04 -21.22 -23.47
CA THR A 28 33.74 -21.60 -24.86
C THR A 28 32.77 -20.57 -25.45
N SER A 29 33.26 -19.99 -26.50
CA SER A 29 32.74 -18.95 -27.36
C SER A 29 31.77 -19.51 -28.41
N CYS A 30 30.91 -18.61 -28.88
CA CYS A 30 30.27 -18.53 -30.19
C CYS A 30 29.10 -19.43 -30.53
N ALA A 31 27.97 -18.79 -30.74
CA ALA A 31 27.42 -18.67 -32.13
C ALA A 31 26.40 -17.52 -32.18
N LYS A 32 26.65 -16.60 -33.08
CA LYS A 32 25.76 -15.56 -33.59
C LYS A 32 24.66 -16.21 -34.42
N SER A 33 23.43 -15.79 -34.23
CA SER A 33 22.45 -15.73 -35.32
C SER A 33 21.64 -14.45 -35.12
N GLU A 34 21.88 -13.53 -36.01
CA GLU A 34 21.02 -12.40 -36.32
C GLU A 34 19.71 -12.94 -36.89
N ASP A 35 18.60 -12.47 -36.34
CA ASP A 35 17.41 -12.23 -37.14
C ASP A 35 16.58 -11.13 -36.52
N ASP A 36 16.31 -10.12 -37.31
CA ASP A 36 15.57 -8.91 -37.07
C ASP A 36 14.11 -9.19 -36.64
N ALA A 37 13.69 -8.57 -35.57
CA ALA A 37 12.33 -8.04 -35.45
C ALA A 37 12.35 -6.83 -34.53
N ALA A 38 12.24 -5.65 -35.09
CA ALA A 38 11.98 -4.39 -34.39
C ALA A 38 10.64 -4.47 -33.68
N GLY A 39 10.67 -4.75 -32.40
CA GLY A 39 9.59 -4.60 -31.44
C GLY A 39 10.15 -3.84 -30.25
N GLY A 40 10.13 -2.50 -30.31
CA GLY A 40 10.51 -1.65 -29.19
C GLY A 40 9.68 -2.02 -27.98
N LYS A 41 10.26 -2.76 -27.03
CA LYS A 41 9.74 -2.87 -25.68
C LYS A 41 9.82 -1.45 -25.08
N LYS A 42 8.70 -0.73 -25.09
CA LYS A 42 8.54 0.45 -24.24
C LYS A 42 8.67 -0.05 -22.81
N SER A 43 9.84 0.17 -22.18
CA SER A 43 10.02 -0.01 -20.74
C SER A 43 9.08 0.99 -20.08
N THR A 44 8.01 0.51 -19.47
CA THR A 44 7.22 1.34 -18.56
C THR A 44 8.03 1.52 -17.28
N ALA A 45 8.03 2.73 -16.76
CA ALA A 45 8.77 3.12 -15.56
C ALA A 45 8.58 2.15 -14.36
N ALA A 46 7.46 1.46 -14.30
CA ALA A 46 7.10 0.52 -13.24
C ALA A 46 7.94 -0.79 -13.20
N ALA A 47 8.56 -1.20 -14.32
CA ALA A 47 9.28 -2.48 -14.37
C ALA A 47 10.60 -2.48 -13.57
N ASP A 48 11.19 -1.29 -13.34
CA ASP A 48 12.49 -1.16 -12.67
C ASP A 48 12.36 -1.04 -11.13
N ALA A 49 11.16 -0.73 -10.60
CA ALA A 49 10.94 -0.55 -9.16
C ALA A 49 10.77 -1.87 -8.37
N GLY A 50 10.91 -3.02 -9.00
CA GLY A 50 10.80 -4.33 -8.36
C GLY A 50 9.38 -4.71 -7.91
N GLN A 51 8.41 -3.81 -7.96
CA GLN A 51 7.00 -4.09 -7.71
C GLN A 51 6.32 -4.64 -8.97
N LYS A 52 5.45 -5.62 -8.76
CA LYS A 52 4.59 -6.09 -9.85
C LYS A 52 3.51 -5.04 -10.10
N VAL A 53 3.42 -4.59 -11.34
CA VAL A 53 2.43 -3.63 -11.77
C VAL A 53 1.52 -4.31 -12.79
N VAL A 54 0.24 -4.14 -12.62
CA VAL A 54 -0.71 -4.44 -13.70
C VAL A 54 -0.59 -3.28 -14.68
N THR A 55 0.15 -3.50 -15.76
CA THR A 55 0.25 -2.50 -16.83
C THR A 55 -1.16 -2.21 -17.34
N PRO A 56 -1.55 -0.94 -17.46
CA PRO A 56 -2.76 -0.58 -18.18
C PRO A 56 -2.75 -1.28 -19.54
N GLU A 57 -3.91 -1.66 -20.02
CA GLU A 57 -4.12 -2.22 -21.37
C GLU A 57 -3.22 -1.50 -22.38
N PRO A 58 -2.66 -2.18 -23.39
CA PRO A 58 -1.91 -1.52 -24.45
C PRO A 58 -2.75 -0.40 -25.06
N GLY A 59 -2.36 0.86 -24.82
CA GLY A 59 -3.12 2.06 -25.20
C GLY A 59 -3.71 2.86 -24.04
N GLY A 60 -3.37 2.54 -22.79
CA GLY A 60 -3.73 3.34 -21.62
C GLY A 60 -3.31 4.81 -21.77
N LYS A 61 -4.07 5.73 -21.19
CA LYS A 61 -3.78 7.17 -21.25
C LYS A 61 -2.45 7.46 -20.58
N THR A 62 -1.63 8.28 -21.24
CA THR A 62 -0.34 8.72 -20.73
C THR A 62 -0.30 10.23 -20.53
N CYS A 63 0.71 10.69 -19.79
CA CYS A 63 0.98 12.12 -19.57
C CYS A 63 2.41 12.45 -19.95
N THR A 64 2.60 13.60 -20.62
CA THR A 64 3.92 14.15 -20.92
C THR A 64 4.08 15.50 -20.25
N ILE A 65 5.32 15.91 -20.01
CA ILE A 65 5.62 17.22 -19.42
C ILE A 65 5.13 18.38 -20.29
N ASP A 66 5.15 18.20 -21.62
CA ASP A 66 4.70 19.22 -22.56
C ASP A 66 3.17 19.38 -22.53
N ALA A 67 2.42 18.30 -22.34
CA ALA A 67 0.96 18.32 -22.19
C ALA A 67 0.53 18.91 -20.84
N TYR A 68 1.26 18.59 -19.76
CA TYR A 68 0.97 19.07 -18.41
C TYR A 68 1.42 20.51 -18.19
N GLY A 69 2.49 20.95 -18.84
CA GLY A 69 3.05 22.30 -18.70
C GLY A 69 4.08 22.42 -17.55
N GLY A 70 4.70 21.34 -17.15
CA GLY A 70 5.75 21.30 -16.12
C GLY A 70 7.11 21.81 -16.61
N LYS A 71 8.08 21.83 -15.70
CA LYS A 71 9.48 22.14 -16.01
C LYS A 71 10.31 20.86 -16.05
N ARG A 72 11.27 20.79 -16.98
CA ARG A 72 12.29 19.75 -16.97
C ARG A 72 13.29 20.06 -15.85
N ILE A 73 13.50 19.09 -14.96
CA ILE A 73 14.43 19.21 -13.83
C ILE A 73 15.04 17.84 -13.56
N ASP A 74 16.33 17.80 -13.25
CA ASP A 74 16.92 16.56 -12.69
C ASP A 74 16.36 16.36 -11.29
N LEU A 75 15.92 15.14 -11.01
CA LEU A 75 15.31 14.82 -9.72
C LEU A 75 16.25 15.08 -8.53
N LYS A 76 17.58 14.96 -8.73
CA LYS A 76 18.59 15.26 -7.71
C LYS A 76 18.67 16.73 -7.34
N ASP A 77 18.31 17.62 -8.28
CA ASP A 77 18.29 19.05 -8.06
C ASP A 77 16.91 19.55 -7.59
N ALA A 78 15.92 18.66 -7.59
CA ALA A 78 14.56 18.98 -7.19
C ALA A 78 14.35 18.89 -5.68
N THR A 79 13.42 19.70 -5.19
CA THR A 79 12.82 19.50 -3.86
C THR A 79 11.46 18.84 -4.03
N VAL A 80 11.30 17.63 -3.50
CA VAL A 80 10.02 16.90 -3.51
C VAL A 80 9.27 17.20 -2.22
N GLY A 81 8.00 17.61 -2.32
CA GLY A 81 7.09 17.73 -1.19
C GLY A 81 6.24 16.46 -1.06
N PHE A 82 6.21 15.83 0.11
CA PHE A 82 5.33 14.71 0.43
C PHE A 82 4.27 15.12 1.44
N SER A 83 3.00 14.87 1.12
CA SER A 83 1.86 15.10 2.01
C SER A 83 1.19 13.81 2.40
N GLN A 84 1.37 13.39 3.67
CA GLN A 84 0.67 12.27 4.28
C GLN A 84 -0.71 12.68 4.78
N SER A 85 -1.73 11.85 4.55
CA SER A 85 -3.13 12.12 4.91
C SER A 85 -3.42 11.93 6.39
N GLU A 86 -2.96 10.83 6.97
CA GLU A 86 -3.38 10.36 8.28
C GLU A 86 -2.21 10.30 9.27
N LYS A 87 -2.56 10.14 10.54
CA LYS A 87 -1.57 9.87 11.59
C LYS A 87 -0.81 8.59 11.25
N GLU A 88 0.49 8.60 11.48
CA GLU A 88 1.34 7.41 11.42
C GLU A 88 1.14 6.56 12.68
N ALA A 89 -0.11 6.14 12.90
CA ALA A 89 -0.54 5.32 14.03
C ALA A 89 -0.90 3.89 13.60
N ASN A 90 -1.06 3.66 12.29
CA ASN A 90 -1.25 2.33 11.74
C ASN A 90 -0.06 1.90 10.86
N PRO A 91 0.20 0.59 10.74
CA PRO A 91 1.34 0.08 9.98
C PRO A 91 1.36 0.50 8.51
N PHE A 92 0.18 0.63 7.86
CA PHE A 92 0.10 1.06 6.47
C PHE A 92 0.72 2.45 6.28
N ARG A 93 0.30 3.44 7.08
CA ARG A 93 0.79 4.83 6.98
C ARG A 93 2.27 4.96 7.39
N ILE A 94 2.71 4.17 8.38
CA ILE A 94 4.12 4.10 8.76
C ILE A 94 4.96 3.59 7.58
N ALA A 95 4.55 2.47 6.97
CA ALA A 95 5.28 1.87 5.86
C ALA A 95 5.23 2.75 4.59
N GLU A 96 4.12 3.45 4.34
CA GLU A 96 3.97 4.39 3.23
C GLU A 96 4.94 5.58 3.37
N THR A 97 4.95 6.23 4.53
CA THR A 97 5.87 7.34 4.81
C THR A 97 7.33 6.88 4.71
N GLN A 98 7.66 5.78 5.37
CA GLN A 98 9.01 5.22 5.34
C GLN A 98 9.47 4.91 3.92
N SER A 99 8.61 4.35 3.08
CA SER A 99 8.93 4.06 1.68
C SER A 99 9.28 5.31 0.87
N ILE A 100 8.57 6.42 1.09
CA ILE A 100 8.85 7.70 0.44
C ILE A 100 10.18 8.30 0.94
N GLU A 101 10.42 8.24 2.26
CA GLU A 101 11.64 8.77 2.88
C GLU A 101 12.88 7.98 2.47
N ASP A 102 12.81 6.65 2.48
CA ASP A 102 13.90 5.76 2.09
C ASP A 102 14.29 5.99 0.62
N GLU A 103 13.31 6.06 -0.28
CA GLU A 103 13.56 6.28 -1.70
C GLU A 103 14.15 7.66 -1.98
N ALA A 104 13.67 8.70 -1.29
CA ALA A 104 14.25 10.03 -1.38
C ALA A 104 15.72 10.04 -0.93
N ALA A 105 16.01 9.37 0.18
CA ALA A 105 17.36 9.24 0.72
C ALA A 105 18.28 8.45 -0.22
N GLU A 106 17.81 7.31 -0.77
CA GLU A 106 18.57 6.47 -1.71
C GLU A 106 18.95 7.24 -2.99
N ARG A 107 18.01 8.04 -3.51
CA ARG A 107 18.25 8.88 -4.70
C ARG A 107 18.98 10.18 -4.41
N GLY A 108 19.18 10.54 -3.14
CA GLY A 108 19.78 11.81 -2.74
C GLY A 108 18.92 13.02 -3.07
N VAL A 109 17.58 12.85 -3.06
CA VAL A 109 16.60 13.88 -3.36
C VAL A 109 16.22 14.63 -2.07
N LYS A 110 16.14 15.96 -2.14
CA LYS A 110 15.66 16.75 -1.01
C LYS A 110 14.16 16.56 -0.81
N LEU A 111 13.76 16.03 0.34
CA LEU A 111 12.37 15.80 0.71
C LEU A 111 11.89 16.81 1.76
N LEU A 112 10.70 17.36 1.55
CA LEU A 112 9.91 18.10 2.53
C LEU A 112 8.68 17.28 2.86
N THR A 113 8.44 17.00 4.13
CA THR A 113 7.28 16.19 4.57
C THR A 113 6.27 17.01 5.34
N ALA A 114 5.00 16.67 5.21
CA ALA A 114 3.90 17.19 6.01
C ALA A 114 2.89 16.09 6.28
N ASN A 115 2.29 16.08 7.47
CA ASN A 115 1.29 15.10 7.86
C ASN A 115 0.01 15.81 8.33
N ALA A 116 -1.09 15.52 7.67
CA ALA A 116 -2.39 16.15 7.90
C ALA A 116 -3.09 15.70 9.19
N GLN A 117 -2.59 14.66 9.85
CA GLN A 117 -3.14 14.16 11.12
C GLN A 117 -4.63 13.82 11.02
N SER A 118 -5.09 13.29 9.88
CA SER A 118 -6.49 13.00 9.59
C SER A 118 -7.40 14.23 9.54
N GLN A 119 -6.84 15.41 9.21
CA GLN A 119 -7.58 16.67 9.10
C GLN A 119 -7.43 17.23 7.68
N PHE A 120 -8.49 17.16 6.86
CA PHE A 120 -8.41 17.55 5.46
C PHE A 120 -8.04 19.03 5.26
N SER A 121 -8.62 19.94 6.06
CA SER A 121 -8.27 21.36 6.00
C SER A 121 -6.78 21.61 6.29
N LYS A 122 -6.20 20.82 7.21
CA LYS A 122 -4.78 20.85 7.46
C LYS A 122 -3.98 20.34 6.26
N GLN A 123 -4.43 19.26 5.60
CA GLN A 123 -3.75 18.76 4.41
C GLN A 123 -3.67 19.81 3.28
N ILE A 124 -4.74 20.54 3.04
CA ILE A 124 -4.76 21.64 2.08
C ILE A 124 -3.72 22.72 2.45
N SER A 125 -3.70 23.15 3.71
CA SER A 125 -2.71 24.12 4.21
C SER A 125 -1.28 23.60 4.13
N ASP A 126 -1.06 22.35 4.53
CA ASP A 126 0.26 21.69 4.50
C ASP A 126 0.84 21.66 3.08
N VAL A 127 0.02 21.33 2.06
CA VAL A 127 0.49 21.28 0.66
C VAL A 127 0.78 22.70 0.14
N GLN A 128 -0.02 23.69 0.51
CA GLN A 128 0.27 25.09 0.18
C GLN A 128 1.59 25.56 0.83
N ASP A 129 1.87 25.14 2.05
CA ASP A 129 3.14 25.41 2.73
C ASP A 129 4.33 24.71 2.06
N LEU A 130 4.18 23.46 1.59
CA LEU A 130 5.20 22.77 0.81
C LEU A 130 5.52 23.54 -0.47
N LEU A 131 4.50 24.02 -1.19
CA LEU A 131 4.66 24.85 -2.36
C LEU A 131 5.32 26.21 -2.05
N ALA A 132 5.03 26.80 -0.88
CA ALA A 132 5.64 28.06 -0.43
C ALA A 132 7.11 27.87 -0.05
N LYS A 133 7.48 26.71 0.49
CA LYS A 133 8.85 26.30 0.83
C LYS A 133 9.68 25.90 -0.39
N GLY A 134 9.10 25.96 -1.59
CA GLY A 134 9.82 25.71 -2.84
C GLY A 134 9.85 24.24 -3.26
N ALA A 135 8.83 23.47 -2.95
CA ALA A 135 8.68 22.15 -3.57
C ALA A 135 8.54 22.31 -5.09
N ASP A 136 9.39 21.62 -5.84
CA ASP A 136 9.39 21.56 -7.30
C ASP A 136 8.46 20.47 -7.83
N LEU A 137 8.21 19.43 -7.03
CA LEU A 137 7.38 18.27 -7.32
C LEU A 137 6.61 17.89 -6.06
N LEU A 138 5.41 17.33 -6.22
CA LEU A 138 4.57 16.86 -5.11
C LEU A 138 4.22 15.39 -5.25
N VAL A 139 4.33 14.64 -4.14
CA VAL A 139 3.70 13.35 -3.92
C VAL A 139 2.63 13.54 -2.84
N ILE A 140 1.40 13.19 -3.14
CA ILE A 140 0.27 13.38 -2.23
C ILE A 140 -0.45 12.06 -1.99
N ALA A 141 -0.60 11.66 -0.72
CA ALA A 141 -1.54 10.64 -0.27
C ALA A 141 -2.82 11.34 0.19
N PRO A 142 -3.88 11.45 -0.62
CA PRO A 142 -5.03 12.28 -0.29
C PRO A 142 -5.86 11.73 0.87
N LEU A 143 -6.37 12.59 1.75
CA LEU A 143 -7.33 12.18 2.77
C LEU A 143 -8.73 11.98 2.19
N ASN A 144 -9.18 12.93 1.35
CA ASN A 144 -10.45 12.92 0.67
C ASN A 144 -10.26 12.93 -0.85
N SER A 145 -11.28 12.50 -1.59
CA SER A 145 -11.27 12.61 -3.06
C SER A 145 -11.64 14.02 -3.54
N ASP A 146 -12.48 14.76 -2.83
CA ASP A 146 -12.96 16.10 -3.19
C ASP A 146 -12.28 17.21 -2.41
N GLY A 147 -12.41 18.45 -2.92
CA GLY A 147 -11.98 19.67 -2.23
C GLY A 147 -10.55 20.12 -2.51
N TRP A 148 -9.91 19.58 -3.56
CA TRP A 148 -8.51 19.84 -3.90
C TRP A 148 -8.26 21.10 -4.74
N ASP A 149 -9.29 21.77 -5.25
CA ASP A 149 -9.17 22.94 -6.14
C ASP A 149 -8.14 24.00 -5.66
N PRO A 150 -8.08 24.40 -4.37
CA PRO A 150 -7.12 25.40 -3.92
C PRO A 150 -5.66 24.94 -4.10
N VAL A 151 -5.38 23.68 -3.88
CA VAL A 151 -4.04 23.07 -4.05
C VAL A 151 -3.70 22.95 -5.53
N LEU A 152 -4.64 22.40 -6.33
CA LEU A 152 -4.45 22.19 -7.77
C LEU A 152 -4.17 23.52 -8.49
N GLN A 153 -4.92 24.58 -8.16
CA GLN A 153 -4.70 25.93 -8.71
C GLN A 153 -3.34 26.50 -8.28
N ALA A 154 -2.96 26.34 -7.02
CA ALA A 154 -1.67 26.83 -6.50
C ALA A 154 -0.48 26.09 -7.16
N ALA A 155 -0.57 24.76 -7.32
CA ALA A 155 0.45 23.96 -7.99
C ALA A 155 0.55 24.31 -9.48
N ALA A 156 -0.58 24.44 -10.18
CA ALA A 156 -0.63 24.84 -11.59
C ALA A 156 -0.01 26.23 -11.82
N ALA A 157 -0.31 27.22 -10.96
CA ALA A 157 0.27 28.56 -11.05
C ALA A 157 1.80 28.56 -10.93
N LYS A 158 2.37 27.60 -10.17
CA LYS A 158 3.81 27.41 -9.99
C LYS A 158 4.41 26.39 -10.97
N LYS A 159 3.58 25.73 -11.78
CA LYS A 159 3.94 24.62 -12.67
C LYS A 159 4.62 23.46 -11.92
N VAL A 160 4.10 23.13 -10.74
CA VAL A 160 4.57 22.03 -9.89
C VAL A 160 3.76 20.78 -10.20
N PRO A 161 4.37 19.72 -10.75
CA PRO A 161 3.70 18.46 -11.02
C PRO A 161 3.30 17.73 -9.72
N ILE A 162 2.15 17.05 -9.77
CA ILE A 162 1.59 16.27 -8.68
C ILE A 162 1.50 14.80 -9.11
N VAL A 163 2.02 13.87 -8.31
CA VAL A 163 1.69 12.45 -8.35
C VAL A 163 0.85 12.14 -7.12
N THR A 164 -0.28 11.48 -7.30
CA THR A 164 -1.11 10.99 -6.18
C THR A 164 -0.84 9.51 -5.94
N ILE A 165 -0.82 9.13 -4.67
CA ILE A 165 -0.61 7.74 -4.24
C ILE A 165 -1.74 7.29 -3.33
N ASP A 166 -1.98 5.97 -3.26
CA ASP A 166 -3.01 5.32 -2.42
C ASP A 166 -4.44 5.75 -2.80
N ARG A 167 -4.82 6.99 -2.58
CA ARG A 167 -6.18 7.49 -2.81
C ARG A 167 -6.27 8.41 -4.02
N LYS A 168 -7.40 8.36 -4.70
CA LYS A 168 -7.68 9.18 -5.89
C LYS A 168 -8.29 10.52 -5.50
N ILE A 169 -7.89 11.56 -6.21
CA ILE A 169 -8.57 12.86 -6.20
C ILE A 169 -9.52 12.97 -7.39
N ASN A 170 -10.68 13.61 -7.19
CA ASN A 170 -11.66 13.88 -8.24
C ASN A 170 -11.20 15.07 -9.08
N ALA A 171 -10.22 14.83 -9.95
CA ALA A 171 -9.60 15.80 -10.83
C ALA A 171 -9.17 15.13 -12.14
N THR A 172 -8.69 15.88 -13.10
CA THR A 172 -8.34 15.38 -14.43
C THR A 172 -6.86 15.04 -14.51
N ALA A 173 -6.55 13.77 -14.74
CA ALA A 173 -5.17 13.32 -14.98
C ALA A 173 -4.57 14.01 -16.21
N CYS A 174 -3.26 14.28 -16.18
CA CYS A 174 -2.48 15.02 -17.15
C CYS A 174 -2.92 16.49 -17.39
N LYS A 175 -3.75 17.01 -16.48
CA LYS A 175 -4.12 18.42 -16.41
C LYS A 175 -3.90 18.96 -14.99
N ASP A 176 -4.49 18.28 -14.01
CA ASP A 176 -4.48 18.69 -12.60
C ASP A 176 -3.45 17.91 -11.80
N TYR A 177 -3.18 16.66 -12.17
CA TYR A 177 -2.11 15.81 -11.64
C TYR A 177 -1.54 14.93 -12.77
N VAL A 178 -0.33 14.43 -12.58
CA VAL A 178 0.42 13.69 -13.62
C VAL A 178 -0.03 12.22 -13.67
N SER A 179 -0.03 11.56 -12.52
CA SER A 179 -0.26 10.12 -12.40
C SER A 179 -0.89 9.78 -11.05
N PHE A 180 -1.71 8.74 -11.02
CA PHE A 180 -2.24 8.11 -9.83
C PHE A 180 -1.66 6.70 -9.69
N ILE A 181 -1.08 6.39 -8.53
CA ILE A 181 -0.43 5.12 -8.23
C ILE A 181 -1.16 4.46 -7.06
N ALA A 182 -1.82 3.34 -7.29
CA ALA A 182 -2.58 2.65 -6.27
C ALA A 182 -2.82 1.17 -6.59
N SER A 183 -3.40 0.45 -5.65
CA SER A 183 -4.02 -0.85 -5.86
C SER A 183 -5.35 -0.71 -6.60
N ASP A 184 -5.85 -1.81 -7.18
CA ASP A 184 -7.24 -1.91 -7.65
C ASP A 184 -8.16 -2.25 -6.46
N PHE A 185 -8.83 -1.25 -5.91
CA PHE A 185 -9.66 -1.41 -4.73
C PHE A 185 -10.94 -2.18 -4.99
N VAL A 186 -11.50 -2.13 -6.20
CA VAL A 186 -12.64 -2.96 -6.60
C VAL A 186 -12.21 -4.43 -6.60
N GLU A 187 -11.05 -4.72 -7.18
CA GLU A 187 -10.50 -6.09 -7.20
C GLU A 187 -10.11 -6.57 -5.79
N GLN A 188 -9.59 -5.70 -4.91
CA GLN A 188 -9.37 -6.05 -3.50
C GLN A 188 -10.67 -6.47 -2.83
N GLY A 189 -11.76 -5.71 -3.02
CA GLY A 189 -13.10 -6.06 -2.54
C GLY A 189 -13.61 -7.39 -3.09
N ARG A 190 -13.42 -7.65 -4.39
CA ARG A 190 -13.81 -8.93 -5.04
C ARG A 190 -13.04 -10.12 -4.46
N ARG A 191 -11.72 -9.97 -4.28
CA ARG A 191 -10.88 -11.02 -3.68
C ARG A 191 -11.21 -11.26 -2.21
N ALA A 192 -11.56 -10.21 -1.46
CA ALA A 192 -12.06 -10.34 -0.09
C ALA A 192 -13.39 -11.11 -0.03
N ALA A 193 -14.28 -10.86 -0.99
CA ALA A 193 -15.54 -11.60 -1.12
C ALA A 193 -15.28 -13.07 -1.47
N ASP A 194 -14.40 -13.37 -2.43
CA ASP A 194 -14.05 -14.76 -2.77
C ASP A 194 -13.53 -15.50 -1.54
N ARG A 195 -12.69 -14.86 -0.73
CA ARG A 195 -12.17 -15.43 0.50
C ARG A 195 -13.26 -15.63 1.57
N MET A 196 -14.19 -14.67 1.72
CA MET A 196 -15.34 -14.77 2.62
C MET A 196 -16.30 -15.90 2.18
N ILE A 197 -16.56 -16.03 0.90
CA ILE A 197 -17.38 -17.11 0.32
C ILE A 197 -16.77 -18.47 0.63
N GLU A 198 -15.47 -18.62 0.44
CA GLU A 198 -14.75 -19.87 0.77
C GLU A 198 -14.84 -20.19 2.26
N ALA A 199 -14.58 -19.19 3.13
CA ALA A 199 -14.58 -19.38 4.58
C ALA A 199 -15.97 -19.70 5.16
N THR A 200 -17.06 -19.12 4.61
CA THR A 200 -18.42 -19.32 5.10
C THR A 200 -19.19 -20.42 4.37
N GLY A 201 -18.64 -20.99 3.30
CA GLY A 201 -19.37 -21.90 2.41
C GLY A 201 -20.39 -21.20 1.52
N GLY A 202 -20.35 -19.87 1.39
CA GLY A 202 -21.22 -19.06 0.50
C GLY A 202 -22.63 -18.81 1.03
N GLU A 203 -22.89 -19.07 2.31
CA GLU A 203 -24.22 -18.92 2.92
C GLU A 203 -24.15 -18.24 4.29
N GLY A 204 -25.23 -17.54 4.65
CA GLY A 204 -25.41 -16.90 5.96
C GLY A 204 -25.34 -15.37 5.93
N GLU A 205 -25.21 -14.77 7.10
CA GLU A 205 -25.17 -13.32 7.28
C GLU A 205 -23.73 -12.85 7.52
N VAL A 206 -23.34 -11.77 6.85
CA VAL A 206 -22.03 -11.12 7.01
C VAL A 206 -22.19 -9.63 7.25
N ALA A 207 -21.17 -9.05 7.88
CA ALA A 207 -21.05 -7.63 8.12
C ALA A 207 -19.88 -7.02 7.34
N ILE A 208 -19.96 -5.72 7.05
CA ILE A 208 -18.85 -4.92 6.54
C ILE A 208 -18.50 -3.86 7.58
N LEU A 209 -17.24 -3.85 8.02
CA LEU A 209 -16.66 -2.73 8.74
C LEU A 209 -16.04 -1.79 7.70
N LEU A 210 -16.74 -0.69 7.46
CA LEU A 210 -16.39 0.30 6.44
C LEU A 210 -15.19 1.14 6.91
N GLY A 211 -14.35 1.52 5.97
CA GLY A 211 -13.32 2.52 6.20
C GLY A 211 -13.87 3.93 6.42
N SER A 212 -12.99 4.93 6.33
CA SER A 212 -13.36 6.34 6.44
C SER A 212 -14.16 6.78 5.21
N ALA A 213 -15.16 7.63 5.43
CA ALA A 213 -15.93 8.22 4.36
C ALA A 213 -15.12 9.30 3.59
N GLY A 214 -15.55 9.61 2.36
CA GLY A 214 -15.01 10.71 1.57
C GLY A 214 -13.80 10.36 0.69
N ASN A 215 -13.42 9.10 0.60
CA ASN A 215 -12.38 8.61 -0.30
C ASN A 215 -12.85 7.39 -1.11
N ASN A 216 -12.16 7.12 -2.21
CA ASN A 216 -12.51 6.05 -3.13
C ASN A 216 -12.25 4.64 -2.57
N VAL A 217 -11.27 4.47 -1.67
CA VAL A 217 -10.88 3.16 -1.13
C VAL A 217 -12.08 2.45 -0.49
N THR A 218 -12.77 3.12 0.45
CA THR A 218 -13.96 2.58 1.11
C THR A 218 -15.06 2.26 0.10
N THR A 219 -15.34 3.19 -0.82
CA THR A 219 -16.44 3.00 -1.80
C THR A 219 -16.16 1.83 -2.74
N GLU A 220 -14.95 1.75 -3.28
CA GLU A 220 -14.54 0.76 -4.27
C GLU A 220 -14.38 -0.64 -3.64
N ARG A 221 -13.80 -0.75 -2.43
CA ARG A 221 -13.73 -2.02 -1.68
C ARG A 221 -15.12 -2.57 -1.34
N THR A 222 -16.02 -1.70 -0.85
CA THR A 222 -17.42 -2.08 -0.59
C THR A 222 -18.11 -2.54 -1.87
N GLN A 223 -17.96 -1.79 -2.97
CA GLN A 223 -18.56 -2.13 -4.27
C GLN A 223 -18.09 -3.51 -4.73
N GLY A 224 -16.78 -3.74 -4.82
CA GLY A 224 -16.21 -5.00 -5.27
C GLY A 224 -16.67 -6.20 -4.45
N PHE A 225 -16.72 -6.05 -3.12
CA PHE A 225 -17.20 -7.10 -2.22
C PHE A 225 -18.67 -7.43 -2.47
N LYS A 226 -19.56 -6.43 -2.50
CA LYS A 226 -20.99 -6.63 -2.69
C LYS A 226 -21.34 -7.20 -4.07
N GLU A 227 -20.72 -6.68 -5.12
CA GLU A 227 -20.91 -7.19 -6.49
C GLU A 227 -20.51 -8.67 -6.58
N ARG A 228 -19.36 -9.02 -5.99
CA ARG A 228 -18.83 -10.39 -6.05
C ARG A 228 -19.69 -11.36 -5.24
N VAL A 229 -20.15 -10.98 -4.05
CA VAL A 229 -21.09 -11.77 -3.25
C VAL A 229 -22.39 -11.99 -4.02
N ALA A 230 -22.96 -10.95 -4.62
CA ALA A 230 -24.20 -11.07 -5.40
C ALA A 230 -24.02 -11.99 -6.62
N GLU A 231 -22.86 -11.96 -7.26
CA GLU A 231 -22.53 -12.79 -8.43
C GLU A 231 -22.33 -14.26 -8.06
N LYS A 232 -21.55 -14.54 -7.01
CA LYS A 232 -21.03 -15.90 -6.74
C LYS A 232 -21.75 -16.63 -5.62
N ALA A 233 -22.28 -15.91 -4.66
CA ALA A 233 -22.88 -16.50 -3.45
C ALA A 233 -24.15 -15.73 -3.02
N PRO A 234 -25.25 -15.80 -3.77
CA PRO A 234 -26.47 -15.07 -3.42
C PRO A 234 -27.11 -15.53 -2.11
N GLY A 235 -26.66 -16.65 -1.52
CA GLY A 235 -27.04 -17.11 -0.18
C GLY A 235 -26.34 -16.36 0.96
N LEU A 236 -25.20 -15.70 0.68
CA LEU A 236 -24.48 -14.87 1.63
C LEU A 236 -25.07 -13.45 1.62
N LYS A 237 -25.49 -12.95 2.79
CA LYS A 237 -26.21 -11.67 2.90
C LYS A 237 -25.44 -10.66 3.72
N VAL A 238 -25.16 -9.49 3.15
CA VAL A 238 -24.65 -8.34 3.90
C VAL A 238 -25.82 -7.74 4.68
N VAL A 239 -25.79 -7.85 6.02
CA VAL A 239 -26.89 -7.44 6.91
C VAL A 239 -26.53 -6.33 7.88
N PHE A 240 -25.25 -5.90 7.85
CA PHE A 240 -24.73 -4.85 8.71
C PHE A 240 -23.56 -4.15 8.02
N GLU A 241 -23.59 -2.82 8.02
CA GLU A 241 -22.54 -1.97 7.48
C GLU A 241 -22.38 -0.77 8.42
N GLN A 242 -21.19 -0.59 8.96
CA GLN A 242 -20.89 0.56 9.82
C GLN A 242 -19.42 0.93 9.72
N THR A 243 -19.14 2.26 9.75
CA THR A 243 -17.76 2.74 9.67
C THR A 243 -16.98 2.48 10.96
N GLY A 244 -15.78 1.93 10.80
CA GLY A 244 -14.74 1.83 11.81
C GLY A 244 -13.56 2.78 11.53
N ASP A 245 -13.69 3.67 10.51
CA ASP A 245 -12.74 4.73 10.17
C ASP A 245 -11.28 4.26 10.04
N PHE A 246 -11.05 3.02 9.58
CA PHE A 246 -9.74 2.39 9.48
C PHE A 246 -8.97 2.29 10.80
N THR A 247 -9.65 2.38 11.97
CA THR A 247 -8.99 2.31 13.27
C THR A 247 -9.35 1.06 14.05
N ARG A 248 -8.39 0.54 14.82
CA ARG A 248 -8.59 -0.67 15.65
C ARG A 248 -9.66 -0.48 16.71
N GLU A 249 -9.63 0.66 17.40
CA GLU A 249 -10.58 0.97 18.47
C GLU A 249 -12.01 1.01 17.98
N LYS A 250 -12.27 1.70 16.87
CA LYS A 250 -13.62 1.75 16.30
C LYS A 250 -14.03 0.41 15.71
N GLY A 251 -13.12 -0.32 15.04
CA GLY A 251 -13.38 -1.69 14.59
C GLY A 251 -13.83 -2.59 15.74
N GLN A 252 -13.18 -2.50 16.90
CA GLN A 252 -13.59 -3.21 18.10
C GLN A 252 -14.98 -2.79 18.57
N GLN A 253 -15.22 -1.49 18.75
CA GLN A 253 -16.51 -0.95 19.23
C GLN A 253 -17.67 -1.36 18.31
N VAL A 254 -17.48 -1.25 17.00
CA VAL A 254 -18.51 -1.63 16.01
C VAL A 254 -18.77 -3.14 16.05
N THR A 255 -17.73 -3.95 16.24
CA THR A 255 -17.87 -5.40 16.35
C THR A 255 -18.59 -5.80 17.65
N GLU A 256 -18.33 -5.14 18.77
CA GLU A 256 -19.06 -5.36 20.04
C GLU A 256 -20.56 -5.10 19.87
N GLN A 257 -20.94 -4.03 19.14
CA GLN A 257 -22.35 -3.75 18.80
C GLN A 257 -22.92 -4.78 17.82
N LEU A 258 -22.15 -5.19 16.84
CA LEU A 258 -22.53 -6.19 15.84
C LEU A 258 -22.94 -7.51 16.50
N ILE A 259 -22.09 -8.09 17.33
CA ILE A 259 -22.33 -9.40 17.96
C ILE A 259 -23.51 -9.39 18.94
N GLN A 260 -23.85 -8.23 19.52
CA GLN A 260 -25.04 -8.06 20.36
C GLN A 260 -26.31 -7.97 19.50
N SER A 261 -26.28 -7.22 18.39
CA SER A 261 -27.43 -6.99 17.53
C SER A 261 -27.68 -8.12 16.52
N LYS A 262 -26.64 -8.86 16.14
CA LYS A 262 -26.65 -9.93 15.13
C LYS A 262 -25.94 -11.20 15.65
N PRO A 263 -26.48 -11.90 16.65
CA PRO A 263 -25.79 -13.05 17.27
C PRO A 263 -25.55 -14.22 16.32
N GLY A 264 -26.24 -14.26 15.18
CA GLY A 264 -26.10 -15.29 14.13
C GLY A 264 -25.13 -14.94 13.01
N ILE A 265 -24.41 -13.81 13.12
CA ILE A 265 -23.43 -13.39 12.12
C ILE A 265 -22.38 -14.47 11.85
N LYS A 266 -22.08 -14.74 10.58
CA LYS A 266 -21.10 -15.77 10.16
C LYS A 266 -19.74 -15.21 9.78
N GLY A 267 -19.72 -13.97 9.29
CA GLY A 267 -18.47 -13.36 8.85
C GLY A 267 -18.46 -11.84 8.97
N ILE A 268 -17.25 -11.31 9.05
CA ILE A 268 -16.93 -9.88 9.11
C ILE A 268 -15.91 -9.58 8.02
N TYR A 269 -16.28 -8.78 7.05
CA TYR A 269 -15.34 -8.15 6.14
C TYR A 269 -14.92 -6.81 6.73
N ALA A 270 -13.67 -6.66 7.10
CA ALA A 270 -13.08 -5.40 7.53
C ALA A 270 -12.25 -4.81 6.38
N GLU A 271 -12.57 -3.59 5.96
CA GLU A 271 -11.92 -2.94 4.83
C GLU A 271 -10.45 -2.55 5.09
N ASN A 272 -9.97 -2.78 6.33
CA ASN A 272 -8.55 -2.80 6.62
C ASN A 272 -8.21 -3.70 7.82
N ASP A 273 -6.92 -3.99 7.97
CA ASP A 273 -6.39 -4.88 8.99
C ASP A 273 -6.60 -4.38 10.42
N GLU A 274 -6.46 -3.07 10.65
CA GLU A 274 -6.63 -2.51 11.99
C GLU A 274 -8.06 -2.72 12.51
N MET A 275 -9.08 -2.52 11.66
CA MET A 275 -10.47 -2.82 12.04
C MET A 275 -10.67 -4.33 12.24
N GLY A 276 -10.05 -5.17 11.40
CA GLY A 276 -10.10 -6.63 11.55
C GLY A 276 -9.48 -7.12 12.87
N LEU A 277 -8.33 -6.56 13.24
CA LEU A 277 -7.69 -6.84 14.53
C LEU A 277 -8.53 -6.33 15.71
N GLY A 278 -9.24 -5.20 15.52
CA GLY A 278 -10.25 -4.72 16.46
C GLY A 278 -11.41 -5.72 16.61
N ALA A 279 -11.89 -6.28 15.49
CA ALA A 279 -12.92 -7.32 15.51
C ALA A 279 -12.45 -8.57 16.26
N VAL A 280 -11.21 -9.03 16.02
CA VAL A 280 -10.62 -10.14 16.78
C VAL A 280 -10.62 -9.84 18.29
N ALA A 281 -10.25 -8.61 18.70
CA ALA A 281 -10.26 -8.23 20.10
C ALA A 281 -11.67 -8.28 20.72
N ALA A 282 -12.68 -7.78 20.01
CA ALA A 282 -14.08 -7.84 20.43
C ALA A 282 -14.58 -9.29 20.59
N LEU A 283 -14.26 -10.16 19.62
CA LEU A 283 -14.64 -11.58 19.68
C LEU A 283 -13.99 -12.30 20.85
N LYS A 284 -12.69 -12.06 21.11
CA LYS A 284 -11.99 -12.59 22.27
C LYS A 284 -12.64 -12.11 23.59
N GLY A 285 -12.96 -10.82 23.66
CA GLY A 285 -13.65 -10.24 24.81
C GLY A 285 -15.03 -10.83 25.09
N ALA A 286 -15.74 -11.25 24.03
CA ALA A 286 -17.03 -11.94 24.09
C ALA A 286 -16.93 -13.46 24.33
N GLY A 287 -15.72 -14.00 24.56
CA GLY A 287 -15.50 -15.43 24.80
C GLY A 287 -15.67 -16.32 23.56
N LYS A 288 -15.66 -15.75 22.36
CA LYS A 288 -15.64 -16.50 21.10
C LYS A 288 -14.28 -17.16 20.87
N LYS A 289 -14.29 -18.21 20.06
CA LYS A 289 -13.08 -18.91 19.63
C LYS A 289 -12.73 -18.53 18.18
N ALA A 290 -11.49 -18.78 17.80
CA ALA A 290 -11.06 -18.70 16.42
C ALA A 290 -11.95 -19.59 15.54
N GLY A 291 -12.43 -19.07 14.41
CA GLY A 291 -13.34 -19.74 13.49
C GLY A 291 -14.83 -19.72 13.88
N ASP A 292 -15.22 -19.19 15.04
CA ASP A 292 -16.65 -19.02 15.37
C ASP A 292 -17.33 -17.99 14.46
N ILE A 293 -16.58 -16.97 14.03
CA ILE A 293 -16.97 -15.94 13.07
C ILE A 293 -15.76 -15.69 12.16
N GLU A 294 -15.97 -15.85 10.86
CA GLU A 294 -14.91 -15.69 9.88
C GLU A 294 -14.55 -14.21 9.69
N ILE A 295 -13.27 -13.88 9.63
CA ILE A 295 -12.82 -12.50 9.42
C ILE A 295 -11.94 -12.44 8.18
N VAL A 296 -12.27 -11.55 7.25
CA VAL A 296 -11.42 -11.22 6.09
C VAL A 296 -11.08 -9.75 6.15
N THR A 297 -9.80 -9.42 5.89
CA THR A 297 -9.28 -8.06 5.98
C THR A 297 -8.50 -7.66 4.73
N VAL A 298 -8.14 -6.39 4.66
CA VAL A 298 -7.27 -5.84 3.62
C VAL A 298 -6.13 -5.07 4.29
N ASP A 299 -4.96 -5.11 3.79
CA ASP A 299 -3.71 -4.36 3.89
C ASP A 299 -2.49 -5.29 3.80
N GLY A 300 -2.37 -6.33 4.61
CA GLY A 300 -1.21 -7.23 4.64
C GLY A 300 -0.21 -6.88 5.74
N THR A 301 -0.70 -6.29 6.83
CA THR A 301 0.13 -6.00 8.00
C THR A 301 0.56 -7.28 8.71
N ARG A 302 1.75 -7.25 9.29
CA ARG A 302 2.32 -8.42 9.98
C ARG A 302 1.39 -9.00 11.06
N ASN A 303 0.70 -8.12 11.80
CA ASN A 303 -0.20 -8.57 12.87
C ASN A 303 -1.46 -9.26 12.32
N ALA A 304 -2.00 -8.80 11.19
CA ALA A 304 -3.16 -9.44 10.57
C ALA A 304 -2.77 -10.77 9.93
N VAL A 305 -1.61 -10.84 9.25
CA VAL A 305 -1.09 -12.10 8.70
C VAL A 305 -0.79 -13.10 9.82
N GLN A 306 -0.25 -12.66 10.96
CA GLN A 306 -0.14 -13.49 12.16
C GLN A 306 -1.51 -13.97 12.65
N GLY A 307 -2.53 -13.11 12.57
CA GLY A 307 -3.93 -13.47 12.88
C GLY A 307 -4.47 -14.60 12.00
N VAL A 308 -3.99 -14.70 10.74
CA VAL A 308 -4.31 -15.85 9.87
C VAL A 308 -3.61 -17.11 10.37
N VAL A 309 -2.33 -17.03 10.71
CA VAL A 309 -1.56 -18.17 11.28
C VAL A 309 -2.21 -18.67 12.57
N ASP A 310 -2.70 -17.76 13.41
CA ASP A 310 -3.37 -18.08 14.69
C ASP A 310 -4.83 -18.53 14.50
N GLY A 311 -5.36 -18.54 13.27
CA GLY A 311 -6.72 -18.98 12.93
C GLY A 311 -7.84 -18.01 13.30
N TRP A 312 -7.53 -16.74 13.67
CA TRP A 312 -8.52 -15.71 13.97
C TRP A 312 -9.00 -14.94 12.75
N ILE A 313 -8.18 -14.87 11.71
CA ILE A 313 -8.47 -14.21 10.44
C ILE A 313 -8.42 -15.26 9.34
N SER A 314 -9.46 -15.31 8.52
CA SER A 314 -9.63 -16.31 7.46
C SER A 314 -8.81 -15.96 6.21
N GLY A 315 -8.45 -14.69 6.05
CA GLY A 315 -7.55 -14.23 4.99
C GLY A 315 -7.38 -12.72 4.97
N VAL A 316 -6.26 -12.32 4.38
CA VAL A 316 -5.86 -10.92 4.20
C VAL A 316 -5.57 -10.67 2.73
N ILE A 317 -6.19 -9.67 2.13
CA ILE A 317 -5.84 -9.19 0.79
C ILE A 317 -4.79 -8.09 0.97
N GLU A 318 -3.66 -8.20 0.29
CA GLU A 318 -2.63 -7.17 0.37
C GLU A 318 -3.13 -5.86 -0.25
N SER A 319 -2.74 -4.74 0.36
CA SER A 319 -2.70 -3.40 -0.20
C SER A 319 -1.29 -2.88 0.07
N ASN A 320 -0.47 -2.78 -0.96
CA ASN A 320 0.97 -2.53 -0.78
C ASN A 320 1.24 -1.03 -0.55
N PRO A 321 1.77 -0.62 0.63
CA PRO A 321 2.01 0.79 0.96
C PRO A 321 3.35 1.33 0.45
N ARG A 322 4.18 0.50 -0.19
CA ARG A 322 5.55 0.87 -0.58
C ARG A 322 5.57 1.64 -1.90
N PHE A 323 4.98 2.83 -1.91
CA PHE A 323 4.84 3.67 -3.11
C PHE A 323 6.11 4.42 -3.52
N GLY A 324 7.09 4.57 -2.63
CA GLY A 324 8.31 5.37 -2.87
C GLY A 324 8.97 5.09 -4.21
N PRO A 325 9.41 3.85 -4.51
CA PRO A 325 10.07 3.52 -5.77
C PRO A 325 9.27 3.92 -7.01
N LEU A 326 7.96 3.61 -7.05
CA LEU A 326 7.10 3.95 -8.19
C LEU A 326 6.85 5.45 -8.32
N ALA A 327 6.62 6.16 -7.21
CA ALA A 327 6.37 7.59 -7.21
C ALA A 327 7.60 8.36 -7.72
N PHE A 328 8.78 8.07 -7.18
CA PHE A 328 10.01 8.74 -7.61
C PHE A 328 10.43 8.37 -9.04
N GLN A 329 10.25 7.12 -9.44
CA GLN A 329 10.50 6.68 -10.81
C GLN A 329 9.57 7.38 -11.80
N THR A 330 8.29 7.53 -11.46
CA THR A 330 7.30 8.25 -12.28
C THR A 330 7.67 9.73 -12.40
N LEU A 331 8.04 10.38 -11.29
CA LEU A 331 8.48 11.77 -11.29
C LEU A 331 9.75 11.96 -12.12
N ASP A 332 10.75 11.09 -11.96
CA ASP A 332 12.00 11.15 -12.72
C ASP A 332 11.76 10.98 -14.23
N ALA A 333 11.00 9.95 -14.62
CA ALA A 333 10.65 9.74 -16.02
C ALA A 333 9.90 10.95 -16.61
N PHE A 334 8.93 11.48 -15.87
CA PHE A 334 8.15 12.62 -16.29
C PHE A 334 9.00 13.89 -16.47
N THR A 335 9.84 14.24 -15.50
CA THR A 335 10.68 15.46 -15.54
C THR A 335 11.78 15.37 -16.59
N GLN A 336 12.23 14.15 -16.96
CA GLN A 336 13.10 13.92 -18.11
C GLN A 336 12.37 14.01 -19.46
N GLY A 337 11.05 14.21 -19.46
CA GLY A 337 10.23 14.33 -20.66
C GLY A 337 9.81 13.01 -21.28
N LYS A 338 9.92 11.92 -20.53
CA LYS A 338 9.34 10.62 -20.93
C LYS A 338 7.83 10.62 -20.71
N GLU A 339 7.16 9.82 -21.48
CA GLU A 339 5.73 9.55 -21.33
C GLU A 339 5.50 8.64 -20.11
N VAL A 340 4.57 9.02 -19.21
CA VAL A 340 4.21 8.22 -18.03
C VAL A 340 2.73 7.86 -18.04
N PRO A 341 2.31 6.68 -17.54
CA PRO A 341 0.90 6.32 -17.42
C PRO A 341 0.15 7.28 -16.48
N GLN A 342 -1.11 7.59 -16.82
CA GLN A 342 -1.98 8.37 -15.93
C GLN A 342 -2.45 7.58 -14.71
N ASP A 343 -2.58 6.24 -14.86
CA ASP A 343 -2.90 5.32 -13.79
C ASP A 343 -1.85 4.20 -13.74
N ILE A 344 -1.30 3.93 -12.56
CA ILE A 344 -0.35 2.84 -12.30
C ILE A 344 -0.97 1.96 -11.23
N VAL A 345 -1.34 0.74 -11.61
CA VAL A 345 -2.01 -0.22 -10.72
C VAL A 345 -1.00 -1.23 -10.19
N ILE A 346 -0.87 -1.32 -8.88
CA ILE A 346 -0.03 -2.29 -8.18
C ILE A 346 -0.76 -3.63 -8.12
N GLN A 347 -0.04 -4.72 -8.39
CA GLN A 347 -0.56 -6.07 -8.22
C GLN A 347 -0.36 -6.52 -6.78
N ASP A 348 -1.43 -6.59 -6.02
CA ASP A 348 -1.42 -7.05 -4.65
C ASP A 348 -1.37 -8.58 -4.52
N SER A 349 -0.71 -9.06 -3.47
CA SER A 349 -0.71 -10.46 -3.04
C SER A 349 -1.95 -10.79 -2.19
N ALA A 350 -1.98 -11.94 -1.55
CA ALA A 350 -2.95 -12.31 -0.52
C ALA A 350 -2.35 -13.34 0.43
N TYR A 351 -2.85 -13.33 1.66
CA TYR A 351 -2.49 -14.29 2.69
C TYR A 351 -3.72 -15.11 3.09
N SER A 352 -3.56 -16.42 3.11
CA SER A 352 -4.55 -17.40 3.50
C SER A 352 -3.91 -18.42 4.45
N PRO A 353 -4.66 -19.30 5.10
CA PRO A 353 -4.09 -20.37 5.91
C PRO A 353 -3.03 -21.22 5.20
N ASP A 354 -3.12 -21.34 3.86
CA ASP A 354 -2.18 -22.15 3.08
C ASP A 354 -0.78 -21.52 2.92
N ASN A 355 -0.68 -20.18 3.07
CA ASN A 355 0.57 -19.48 2.78
C ASN A 355 1.02 -18.49 3.86
N ALA A 356 0.17 -18.11 4.80
CA ALA A 356 0.44 -17.05 5.75
C ALA A 356 1.70 -17.31 6.60
N GLU A 357 1.90 -18.53 7.11
CA GLU A 357 3.08 -18.88 7.89
C GLU A 357 4.36 -18.74 7.07
N ARG A 358 4.37 -19.28 5.84
CA ARG A 358 5.52 -19.20 4.92
C ARG A 358 5.83 -17.77 4.52
N ASP A 359 4.80 -16.96 4.26
CA ASP A 359 4.91 -15.63 3.68
C ASP A 359 4.85 -14.50 4.71
N LEU A 360 4.76 -14.81 6.02
CA LEU A 360 4.72 -13.82 7.12
C LEU A 360 5.87 -12.79 7.08
N GLY A 361 7.03 -13.20 6.58
CA GLY A 361 8.18 -12.31 6.44
C GLY A 361 8.03 -11.24 5.34
N LYS A 362 7.04 -11.34 4.45
CA LYS A 362 6.73 -10.36 3.39
C LYS A 362 5.75 -9.29 3.87
N ALA A 363 4.99 -9.56 4.92
CA ALA A 363 4.07 -8.63 5.57
C ALA A 363 4.84 -7.44 6.18
N TYR A 364 4.22 -6.25 6.22
CA TYR A 364 4.82 -5.01 6.73
C TYR A 364 4.29 -4.60 8.11
#